data_5c34e512958a9485138c78598becc875
#
_entry.id   5c34e512958a9485138c78598becc875
#
_cell.length_a   1.000
_cell.length_b   1.000
_cell.length_c   1.000
_cell.angle_alpha   90.00
_cell.angle_beta   90.00
_cell.angle_gamma   90.00
#
_symmetry.space_group_name_H-M   'P 1'
#
loop_
_entity.id
_entity.type
_entity.pdbx_description
1 polymer ?
#
loop_
_entity_poly.entity_id
_entity_poly.type
_entity_poly.pdbx_seq_one_letter_code
_entity_poly.pdbx_strand_id
1 'polypeptide(L)'
;MKRFGFPLMVILGASVMAPAPVAAQDAAGVTGAAEATFPDGATFNGIPLRGLTLGQGMFIAQDGSAMGQFQAVLLGTSPLGAAQNITVEGEVSGGSVGADGSATFSGTASVDMGDGTPAVPGVPFTVTVSAGSLALILNAVALPTATLNAGSITVK
;
A
#
# COMPACT_ATOMS: atom_id res chain seq x y z
N MET A 1 -65.56 -58.20 -5.49
CA MET A 1 -64.52 -57.57 -4.66
C MET A 1 -63.70 -56.75 -5.52
N LYS A 2 -63.82 -55.38 -5.46
CA LYS A 2 -63.01 -54.40 -6.23
C LYS A 2 -61.95 -53.86 -5.31
N ARG A 3 -60.64 -54.10 -5.65
CA ARG A 3 -59.50 -53.53 -4.95
C ARG A 3 -59.17 -52.21 -5.61
N PHE A 4 -59.36 -51.17 -4.86
CA PHE A 4 -58.85 -49.80 -5.25
C PHE A 4 -57.39 -49.70 -4.85
N GLY A 5 -56.49 -49.56 -5.86
CA GLY A 5 -55.10 -49.20 -5.65
C GLY A 5 -54.97 -47.70 -5.62
N PHE A 6 -54.41 -47.16 -4.53
CA PHE A 6 -54.02 -45.72 -4.43
C PHE A 6 -52.65 -45.57 -5.06
N PRO A 7 -52.46 -44.60 -5.95
CA PRO A 7 -51.12 -44.25 -6.39
C PRO A 7 -50.43 -43.39 -5.34
N LEU A 8 -49.26 -43.84 -4.91
CA LEU A 8 -48.34 -43.11 -4.02
C LEU A 8 -47.69 -42.00 -4.82
N MET A 9 -48.08 -40.73 -4.55
CA MET A 9 -47.50 -39.56 -5.16
C MET A 9 -46.23 -39.20 -4.39
N VAL A 10 -45.05 -39.49 -4.97
CA VAL A 10 -43.75 -39.08 -4.43
C VAL A 10 -43.52 -37.62 -4.87
N ILE A 11 -43.59 -36.68 -3.93
CA ILE A 11 -43.21 -35.27 -4.14
C ILE A 11 -41.72 -35.19 -3.93
N LEU A 12 -40.95 -35.09 -5.03
CA LEU A 12 -39.56 -34.70 -4.96
C LEU A 12 -39.49 -33.20 -4.62
N GLY A 13 -39.17 -32.87 -3.37
CA GLY A 13 -38.86 -31.51 -2.97
C GLY A 13 -37.49 -31.10 -3.51
N ALA A 14 -37.44 -30.30 -4.55
CA ALA A 14 -36.24 -29.65 -4.98
C ALA A 14 -35.84 -28.54 -3.96
N SER A 15 -34.85 -28.83 -3.11
CA SER A 15 -34.24 -27.85 -2.25
C SER A 15 -33.41 -26.88 -3.12
N VAL A 16 -33.95 -25.71 -3.38
CA VAL A 16 -33.17 -24.61 -3.97
C VAL A 16 -32.23 -24.10 -2.89
N MET A 17 -30.98 -24.50 -2.95
CA MET A 17 -29.91 -23.84 -2.15
C MET A 17 -29.77 -22.41 -2.66
N ALA A 18 -30.23 -21.43 -1.88
CA ALA A 18 -29.92 -20.04 -2.10
C ALA A 18 -28.39 -19.86 -1.97
N PRO A 19 -27.72 -19.16 -2.91
CA PRO A 19 -26.32 -18.84 -2.74
C PRO A 19 -26.15 -18.04 -1.46
N ALA A 20 -25.22 -18.46 -0.59
CA ALA A 20 -24.85 -17.68 0.58
C ALA A 20 -24.39 -16.30 0.12
N PRO A 21 -24.79 -15.21 0.82
CA PRO A 21 -24.27 -13.90 0.51
C PRO A 21 -22.74 -13.95 0.65
N VAL A 22 -22.05 -13.67 -0.43
CA VAL A 22 -20.59 -13.42 -0.38
C VAL A 22 -20.45 -12.19 0.50
N ALA A 23 -19.94 -12.38 1.72
CA ALA A 23 -19.60 -11.24 2.58
C ALA A 23 -18.67 -10.35 1.77
N ALA A 24 -19.03 -9.06 1.65
CA ALA A 24 -18.13 -8.07 1.07
C ALA A 24 -16.83 -8.15 1.87
N GLN A 25 -15.73 -8.46 1.19
CA GLN A 25 -14.42 -8.46 1.82
C GLN A 25 -14.15 -7.02 2.24
N ASP A 26 -14.01 -6.81 3.55
CA ASP A 26 -13.70 -5.48 4.08
C ASP A 26 -12.30 -5.10 3.58
N ALA A 27 -12.24 -4.15 2.67
CA ALA A 27 -10.99 -3.56 2.22
C ALA A 27 -10.57 -2.48 3.22
N ALA A 28 -9.32 -2.49 3.63
CA ALA A 28 -8.77 -1.43 4.46
C ALA A 28 -8.36 -0.24 3.59
N GLY A 29 -8.81 0.96 3.96
CA GLY A 29 -8.36 2.21 3.36
C GLY A 29 -7.12 2.74 4.08
N VAL A 30 -6.07 3.07 3.33
CA VAL A 30 -4.87 3.75 3.86
C VAL A 30 -4.77 5.09 3.17
N THR A 31 -4.95 6.16 3.92
CA THR A 31 -4.93 7.52 3.36
C THR A 31 -4.18 8.47 4.27
N GLY A 32 -3.54 9.46 3.68
CA GLY A 32 -2.91 10.51 4.44
C GLY A 32 -1.80 11.23 3.71
N ALA A 33 -1.33 12.27 4.36
CA ALA A 33 -0.14 13.01 3.99
C ALA A 33 0.67 13.30 5.26
N ALA A 34 1.98 13.18 5.17
CA ALA A 34 2.85 13.37 6.31
C ALA A 34 4.23 13.86 5.90
N GLU A 35 4.93 14.41 6.88
CA GLU A 35 6.36 14.74 6.80
C GLU A 35 7.11 13.84 7.79
N ALA A 36 8.28 13.38 7.36
CA ALA A 36 9.13 12.54 8.19
C ALA A 36 10.59 12.96 8.08
N THR A 37 11.35 12.69 9.14
CA THR A 37 12.78 12.96 9.20
C THR A 37 13.56 11.65 9.22
N PHE A 38 14.58 11.55 8.40
CA PHE A 38 15.55 10.47 8.45
C PHE A 38 16.57 10.69 9.57
N PRO A 39 17.14 9.63 10.15
CA PRO A 39 18.29 9.76 11.04
C PRO A 39 19.52 10.28 10.28
N ASP A 40 20.46 10.84 11.03
CA ASP A 40 21.72 11.32 10.47
C ASP A 40 22.45 10.24 9.69
N GLY A 41 23.02 10.61 8.56
CA GLY A 41 23.76 9.71 7.68
C GLY A 41 22.90 8.90 6.70
N ALA A 42 21.58 9.14 6.65
CA ALA A 42 20.72 8.54 5.64
C ALA A 42 21.14 8.98 4.23
N THR A 43 21.21 8.04 3.30
CA THR A 43 21.55 8.31 1.90
C THR A 43 20.71 7.43 0.95
N PHE A 44 20.51 7.93 -0.26
CA PHE A 44 20.00 7.13 -1.37
C PHE A 44 20.82 7.43 -2.63
N ASN A 45 21.41 6.41 -3.23
CA ASN A 45 22.32 6.51 -4.38
C ASN A 45 23.42 7.58 -4.17
N GLY A 46 23.96 7.67 -2.95
CA GLY A 46 25.01 8.62 -2.59
C GLY A 46 24.54 10.04 -2.30
N ILE A 47 23.23 10.30 -2.41
CA ILE A 47 22.64 11.61 -2.06
C ILE A 47 22.26 11.59 -0.59
N PRO A 48 22.83 12.45 0.26
CA PRO A 48 22.43 12.62 1.66
C PRO A 48 20.97 13.05 1.76
N LEU A 49 20.20 12.36 2.61
CA LEU A 49 18.79 12.62 2.86
C LEU A 49 18.59 13.15 4.27
N ARG A 50 17.72 14.14 4.44
CA ARG A 50 17.32 14.67 5.75
C ARG A 50 15.89 14.30 6.13
N GLY A 51 15.02 14.10 5.17
CA GLY A 51 13.61 13.79 5.42
C GLY A 51 12.85 13.50 4.14
N LEU A 52 11.56 13.34 4.28
CA LEU A 52 10.65 13.16 3.16
C LEU A 52 9.29 13.80 3.45
N THR A 53 8.59 14.17 2.39
CA THR A 53 7.15 14.42 2.39
C THR A 53 6.47 13.31 1.62
N LEU A 54 5.31 12.90 2.07
CA LEU A 54 4.57 11.84 1.39
C LEU A 54 3.08 12.14 1.33
N GLY A 55 2.44 11.60 0.30
CA GLY A 55 0.99 11.53 0.14
C GLY A 55 0.60 10.17 -0.37
N GLN A 56 -0.49 9.63 0.14
CA GLN A 56 -0.94 8.31 -0.26
C GLN A 56 -2.45 8.15 -0.16
N GLY A 57 -2.99 7.34 -1.04
CA GLY A 57 -4.38 6.92 -1.01
C GLY A 57 -4.53 5.57 -1.68
N MET A 58 -4.93 4.55 -0.91
CA MET A 58 -5.08 3.20 -1.41
C MET A 58 -6.10 2.39 -0.65
N PHE A 59 -6.56 1.30 -1.28
CA PHE A 59 -7.35 0.25 -0.65
C PHE A 59 -6.56 -1.06 -0.69
N ILE A 60 -6.56 -1.77 0.42
CA ILE A 60 -5.91 -3.07 0.58
C ILE A 60 -7.00 -4.09 0.89
N ALA A 61 -7.16 -5.10 0.04
CA ALA A 61 -8.09 -6.20 0.25
C ALA A 61 -7.49 -7.29 1.15
N GLN A 62 -8.34 -8.12 1.74
CA GLN A 62 -7.89 -9.21 2.64
C GLN A 62 -7.04 -10.28 1.93
N ASP A 63 -7.19 -10.41 0.62
CA ASP A 63 -6.38 -11.33 -0.20
C ASP A 63 -4.97 -10.80 -0.51
N GLY A 64 -4.63 -9.58 0.00
CA GLY A 64 -3.34 -8.94 -0.22
C GLY A 64 -3.24 -8.14 -1.53
N SER A 65 -4.30 -8.13 -2.35
CA SER A 65 -4.36 -7.22 -3.48
C SER A 65 -4.57 -5.79 -2.99
N ALA A 66 -3.99 -4.82 -3.69
CA ALA A 66 -4.18 -3.42 -3.36
C ALA A 66 -4.23 -2.58 -4.62
N MET A 67 -4.88 -1.42 -4.51
CA MET A 67 -4.90 -0.42 -5.57
C MET A 67 -4.86 0.98 -4.97
N GLY A 68 -4.12 1.85 -5.62
CA GLY A 68 -3.98 3.24 -5.20
C GLY A 68 -2.66 3.84 -5.62
N GLN A 69 -2.37 5.00 -5.08
CA GLN A 69 -1.19 5.79 -5.42
C GLN A 69 -0.40 6.15 -4.17
N PHE A 70 0.91 6.21 -4.37
CA PHE A 70 1.89 6.65 -3.40
C PHE A 70 2.78 7.70 -4.06
N GLN A 71 2.96 8.83 -3.40
CA GLN A 71 3.89 9.86 -3.80
C GLN A 71 4.79 10.21 -2.62
N ALA A 72 6.08 10.36 -2.89
CA ALA A 72 7.03 10.85 -1.90
C ALA A 72 8.05 11.77 -2.56
N VAL A 73 8.48 12.77 -1.81
CA VAL A 73 9.62 13.61 -2.15
C VAL A 73 10.66 13.43 -1.06
N LEU A 74 11.77 12.77 -1.39
CA LEU A 74 12.91 12.63 -0.49
C LEU A 74 13.73 13.92 -0.55
N LEU A 75 13.89 14.54 0.60
CA LEU A 75 14.59 15.84 0.72
C LEU A 75 16.09 15.59 0.80
N GLY A 76 16.76 15.71 -0.32
CA GLY A 76 18.18 15.44 -0.47
C GLY A 76 19.02 16.69 -0.68
N THR A 77 20.33 16.50 -0.60
CA THR A 77 21.34 17.53 -0.85
C THR A 77 22.38 17.01 -1.82
N SER A 78 22.63 17.76 -2.89
CA SER A 78 23.67 17.43 -3.87
C SER A 78 25.08 17.54 -3.28
N PRO A 79 26.10 16.95 -3.90
CA PRO A 79 27.51 17.10 -3.48
C PRO A 79 27.98 18.57 -3.44
N LEU A 80 27.33 19.47 -4.18
CA LEU A 80 27.63 20.89 -4.19
C LEU A 80 26.87 21.68 -3.11
N GLY A 81 26.10 21.01 -2.25
CA GLY A 81 25.32 21.63 -1.17
C GLY A 81 23.97 22.23 -1.60
N ALA A 82 23.58 22.08 -2.87
CA ALA A 82 22.26 22.52 -3.34
C ALA A 82 21.18 21.48 -3.01
N ALA A 83 19.93 21.92 -2.89
CA ALA A 83 18.81 20.99 -2.75
C ALA A 83 18.70 20.07 -3.98
N GLN A 84 18.65 18.78 -3.74
CA GLN A 84 18.41 17.76 -4.76
C GLN A 84 17.35 16.80 -4.24
N ASN A 85 16.10 17.10 -4.55
CA ASN A 85 14.96 16.31 -4.09
C ASN A 85 14.70 15.19 -5.08
N ILE A 86 14.46 13.98 -4.51
CA ILE A 86 14.13 12.79 -5.30
C ILE A 86 12.62 12.59 -5.24
N THR A 87 11.97 12.60 -6.39
CA THR A 87 10.52 12.39 -6.49
C THR A 87 10.22 10.94 -6.81
N VAL A 88 9.31 10.34 -6.05
CA VAL A 88 8.84 8.96 -6.21
C VAL A 88 7.34 9.02 -6.45
N GLU A 89 6.89 8.55 -7.62
CA GLU A 89 5.47 8.44 -7.96
C GLU A 89 5.14 6.98 -8.23
N GLY A 90 4.37 6.35 -7.35
CA GLY A 90 4.13 4.92 -7.36
C GLY A 90 2.67 4.52 -7.49
N GLU A 91 2.46 3.41 -8.19
CA GLU A 91 1.19 2.69 -8.23
C GLU A 91 1.29 1.47 -7.31
N VAL A 92 0.31 1.35 -6.40
CA VAL A 92 0.24 0.27 -5.43
C VAL A 92 -0.50 -0.91 -6.05
N SER A 93 0.07 -2.11 -5.92
CA SER A 93 -0.50 -3.35 -6.44
C SER A 93 -0.69 -4.46 -5.39
N GLY A 94 -0.07 -4.34 -4.23
CA GLY A 94 -0.18 -5.29 -3.14
C GLY A 94 -0.01 -4.64 -1.78
N GLY A 95 -0.55 -5.27 -0.74
CA GLY A 95 -0.43 -4.74 0.62
C GLY A 95 -1.06 -5.62 1.68
N SER A 96 -0.83 -5.24 2.93
CA SER A 96 -1.43 -5.86 4.10
C SER A 96 -1.56 -4.85 5.23
N VAL A 97 -2.54 -5.08 6.09
CA VAL A 97 -2.72 -4.30 7.32
C VAL A 97 -2.48 -5.22 8.51
N GLY A 98 -1.61 -4.81 9.40
CA GLY A 98 -1.30 -5.52 10.63
C GLY A 98 -2.35 -5.29 11.72
N ALA A 99 -2.44 -6.23 12.66
CA ALA A 99 -3.34 -6.13 13.81
C ALA A 99 -2.97 -4.96 14.75
N ASP A 100 -1.76 -4.46 14.66
CA ASP A 100 -1.23 -3.28 15.38
C ASP A 100 -1.57 -1.95 14.71
N GLY A 101 -2.34 -1.97 13.60
CA GLY A 101 -2.69 -0.79 12.81
C GLY A 101 -1.57 -0.34 11.86
N SER A 102 -0.49 -1.10 11.73
CA SER A 102 0.50 -0.86 10.68
C SER A 102 -0.06 -1.22 9.30
N ALA A 103 0.45 -0.58 8.26
CA ALA A 103 0.14 -0.93 6.89
C ALA A 103 1.44 -1.10 6.10
N THR A 104 1.54 -2.19 5.35
CA THR A 104 2.61 -2.42 4.39
C THR A 104 2.01 -2.51 2.99
N PHE A 105 2.57 -1.78 2.06
CA PHE A 105 2.13 -1.81 0.66
C PHE A 105 3.32 -1.72 -0.29
N SER A 106 3.14 -2.25 -1.48
CA SER A 106 4.18 -2.34 -2.49
C SER A 106 3.62 -2.14 -3.90
N GLY A 107 4.50 -1.84 -4.81
CA GLY A 107 4.16 -1.63 -6.21
C GLY A 107 5.37 -1.24 -7.03
N THR A 108 5.12 -0.50 -8.09
CA THR A 108 6.17 0.07 -8.96
C THR A 108 6.03 1.57 -9.04
N ALA A 109 7.14 2.26 -9.14
CA ALA A 109 7.20 3.71 -9.17
C ALA A 109 8.06 4.24 -10.32
N SER A 110 7.83 5.49 -10.67
CA SER A 110 8.77 6.32 -11.41
C SER A 110 9.59 7.12 -10.40
N VAL A 111 10.91 7.11 -10.55
CA VAL A 111 11.84 7.79 -9.65
C VAL A 111 12.63 8.83 -10.42
N ASP A 112 12.45 10.10 -10.07
CA ASP A 112 13.23 11.23 -10.57
C ASP A 112 14.26 11.63 -9.52
N MET A 113 15.53 11.58 -9.89
CA MET A 113 16.66 11.86 -9.00
C MET A 113 16.88 13.36 -8.74
N GLY A 114 16.13 14.25 -9.38
CA GLY A 114 16.27 15.70 -9.23
C GLY A 114 17.59 16.28 -9.72
N ASP A 115 18.29 15.58 -10.59
CA ASP A 115 19.58 15.95 -11.17
C ASP A 115 19.47 16.37 -12.64
N GLY A 116 18.25 16.45 -13.18
CA GLY A 116 17.97 16.77 -14.58
C GLY A 116 18.01 15.57 -15.52
N THR A 117 18.29 14.37 -15.03
CA THR A 117 18.13 13.15 -15.82
C THR A 117 16.66 12.73 -15.88
N PRO A 118 16.23 12.02 -16.96
CA PRO A 118 14.87 11.50 -17.02
C PRO A 118 14.54 10.55 -15.86
N ALA A 119 13.30 10.62 -15.38
CA ALA A 119 12.80 9.71 -14.37
C ALA A 119 12.90 8.24 -14.82
N VAL A 120 13.26 7.36 -13.92
CA VAL A 120 13.37 5.91 -14.15
C VAL A 120 12.03 5.25 -13.80
N PRO A 121 11.30 4.69 -14.78
CA PRO A 121 10.04 3.99 -14.51
C PRO A 121 10.27 2.56 -14.02
N GLY A 122 9.20 1.96 -13.45
CA GLY A 122 9.19 0.54 -13.11
C GLY A 122 10.06 0.16 -11.91
N VAL A 123 10.45 1.12 -11.09
CA VAL A 123 11.25 0.88 -9.87
C VAL A 123 10.37 0.22 -8.81
N PRO A 124 10.68 -0.98 -8.34
CA PRO A 124 9.90 -1.61 -7.27
C PRO A 124 10.06 -0.84 -5.96
N PHE A 125 8.97 -0.70 -5.23
CA PHE A 125 8.99 -0.09 -3.91
C PHE A 125 8.17 -0.89 -2.89
N THR A 126 8.53 -0.75 -1.63
CA THR A 126 7.75 -1.21 -0.48
C THR A 126 7.77 -0.14 0.59
N VAL A 127 6.61 0.16 1.15
CA VAL A 127 6.45 1.10 2.26
C VAL A 127 5.79 0.38 3.42
N THR A 128 6.32 0.58 4.61
CA THR A 128 5.66 0.18 5.86
C THR A 128 5.43 1.42 6.70
N VAL A 129 4.18 1.66 7.03
CA VAL A 129 3.77 2.74 7.93
C VAL A 129 3.32 2.12 9.25
N SER A 130 3.83 2.64 10.34
CA SER A 130 3.41 2.29 11.69
C SER A 130 3.28 3.55 12.55
N ALA A 131 2.81 3.41 13.79
CA ALA A 131 2.62 4.56 14.66
C ALA A 131 3.90 5.40 14.79
N GLY A 132 3.92 6.57 14.17
CA GLY A 132 5.01 7.53 14.24
C GLY A 132 6.25 7.22 13.40
N SER A 133 6.22 6.20 12.53
CA SER A 133 7.38 5.84 11.70
C SER A 133 7.00 5.36 10.30
N LEU A 134 7.96 5.49 9.38
CA LEU A 134 7.84 5.04 8.01
C LEU A 134 9.15 4.39 7.57
N ALA A 135 9.05 3.19 7.04
CA ALA A 135 10.14 2.50 6.35
C ALA A 135 9.86 2.46 4.84
N LEU A 136 10.85 2.79 4.04
CA LEU A 136 10.78 2.81 2.58
C LEU A 136 11.92 1.98 2.00
N ILE A 137 11.57 1.07 1.09
CA ILE A 137 12.51 0.32 0.27
C ILE A 137 12.29 0.74 -1.18
N LEU A 138 13.33 1.18 -1.85
CA LEU A 138 13.33 1.53 -3.27
C LEU A 138 14.38 0.70 -4.00
N ASN A 139 14.00 0.00 -5.05
CA ASN A 139 14.89 -0.85 -5.87
C ASN A 139 15.78 -1.78 -5.02
N ALA A 140 15.17 -2.45 -4.04
CA ALA A 140 15.84 -3.31 -3.04
C ALA A 140 16.82 -2.57 -2.08
N VAL A 141 16.90 -1.25 -2.13
CA VAL A 141 17.66 -0.44 -1.16
C VAL A 141 16.73 -0.03 -0.02
N ALA A 142 16.97 -0.56 1.17
CA ALA A 142 16.26 -0.15 2.36
C ALA A 142 16.81 1.19 2.87
N LEU A 143 15.95 2.21 2.89
CA LEU A 143 16.28 3.47 3.56
C LEU A 143 16.15 3.32 5.09
N PRO A 144 16.93 4.06 5.87
CA PRO A 144 16.71 4.10 7.31
C PRO A 144 15.27 4.50 7.65
N THR A 145 14.72 3.93 8.72
CA THR A 145 13.36 4.27 9.16
C THR A 145 13.27 5.76 9.50
N ALA A 146 12.32 6.43 8.89
CA ALA A 146 12.04 7.83 9.14
C ALA A 146 11.01 8.00 10.26
N THR A 147 11.16 9.05 11.06
CA THR A 147 10.21 9.43 12.11
C THR A 147 9.20 10.42 11.56
N LEU A 148 7.91 10.15 11.72
CA LEU A 148 6.83 11.06 11.32
C LEU A 148 6.78 12.26 12.26
N ASN A 149 6.86 13.47 11.73
CA ASN A 149 6.92 14.72 12.50
C ASN A 149 5.65 15.54 12.38
N ALA A 150 4.98 15.47 11.21
CA ALA A 150 3.77 16.23 10.93
C ALA A 150 2.85 15.45 10.00
N GLY A 151 1.57 15.83 10.00
CA GLY A 151 0.56 15.16 9.21
C GLY A 151 0.02 13.91 9.91
N SER A 152 -0.76 13.12 9.17
CA SER A 152 -1.31 11.85 9.68
C SER A 152 -1.53 10.86 8.54
N ILE A 153 -1.34 9.59 8.87
CA ILE A 153 -1.71 8.48 8.02
C ILE A 153 -2.77 7.68 8.77
N THR A 154 -3.90 7.48 8.12
CA THR A 154 -5.04 6.77 8.70
C THR A 154 -5.21 5.44 8.00
N VAL A 155 -5.33 4.38 8.80
CA VAL A 155 -5.68 3.02 8.37
C VAL A 155 -7.08 2.73 8.92
N LYS A 156 -8.03 2.38 8.04
CA LYS A 156 -9.44 2.11 8.40
C LYS A 156 -9.92 0.82 7.76
#